data_56700f4d22ee68239e931f62f9d3fc60
#
_entry.id   56700f4d22ee68239e931f62f9d3fc60
#
_cell.length_a   1.000
_cell.length_b   1.000
_cell.length_c   1.000
_cell.angle_alpha   90.00
_cell.angle_beta   90.00
_cell.angle_gamma   90.00
#
_symmetry.space_group_name_H-M   'P 1'
#
loop_
_entity.id
_entity.type
_entity.pdbx_description
1 polymer ?
#
loop_
_entity_poly.entity_id
_entity_poly.type
_entity_poly.pdbx_seq_one_letter_code
_entity_poly.pdbx_strand_id
1 'polypeptide(L)'
;DRTRVTPIGALRPGQDAVIEGVVAGADIVMGRRRSLLVRLQDGSGTLSLRFYHFSQAQRDGLKRGTSLRCYGEARPGASGLEIYHPEYRALSASEGAPVEQTLTPIYPTTEGLTQQRLRQLSQQALARLGPHSLPDWLPAELAREYQLGPLDEAIRYLHRPPAGADLEQLAEGQHWAQRRLAFEELLTHPLSLQRLRQSVRSQHAPALPVARMLPQRFLQNLGFQPTGAQQRVGAEIAYDLSQHEPMLRLVQGDVGAGKTVVAALAALQALEAGYQVALMAPTEILAEQHFLTFSKWLAPLGIEVAWLAGKLKGKARTAALAQIAGGTPMVVGTHALFQD
;
A
#
# COMPACT_ATOMS: atom_id res chain seq x y z
N ASP A 1 22.44 -7.75 -13.09
CA ASP A 1 22.69 -7.77 -14.53
C ASP A 1 23.16 -9.16 -14.95
N ARG A 2 22.43 -9.78 -15.89
CA ARG A 2 22.79 -11.11 -16.45
C ARG A 2 23.08 -11.04 -17.94
N THR A 3 23.25 -9.84 -18.47
CA THR A 3 23.48 -9.62 -19.90
C THR A 3 24.94 -9.75 -20.33
N ARG A 4 25.86 -9.87 -19.36
CA ARG A 4 27.31 -10.00 -19.61
C ARG A 4 27.89 -11.19 -18.87
N VAL A 5 28.70 -11.96 -19.55
CA VAL A 5 29.53 -13.01 -18.93
C VAL A 5 30.82 -12.39 -18.42
N THR A 6 31.13 -12.63 -17.16
CA THR A 6 32.36 -12.14 -16.52
C THR A 6 33.38 -13.29 -16.50
N PRO A 7 34.61 -13.10 -17.00
CA PRO A 7 35.68 -14.10 -16.86
C PRO A 7 35.93 -14.38 -15.36
N ILE A 8 36.18 -15.67 -15.04
CA ILE A 8 36.40 -16.11 -13.64
C ILE A 8 37.59 -15.37 -13.02
N GLY A 9 38.66 -15.13 -13.77
CA GLY A 9 39.83 -14.39 -13.29
C GLY A 9 39.61 -12.90 -13.04
N ALA A 10 38.48 -12.31 -13.52
CA ALA A 10 38.12 -10.92 -13.30
C ALA A 10 37.11 -10.72 -12.15
N LEU A 11 36.65 -11.79 -11.52
CA LEU A 11 35.66 -11.73 -10.42
C LEU A 11 36.27 -11.08 -9.18
N ARG A 12 35.42 -10.30 -8.50
CA ARG A 12 35.77 -9.69 -7.22
C ARG A 12 34.83 -10.23 -6.09
N PRO A 13 35.34 -10.34 -4.86
CA PRO A 13 34.49 -10.70 -3.72
C PRO A 13 33.32 -9.74 -3.56
N GLY A 14 32.11 -10.30 -3.31
CA GLY A 14 30.87 -9.54 -3.18
C GLY A 14 30.21 -9.16 -4.51
N GLN A 15 30.77 -9.57 -5.65
CA GLN A 15 30.21 -9.28 -6.96
C GLN A 15 29.22 -10.36 -7.38
N ASP A 16 28.02 -9.95 -7.78
CA ASP A 16 27.08 -10.78 -8.52
C ASP A 16 27.48 -10.83 -9.99
N ALA A 17 27.67 -12.02 -10.53
CA ALA A 17 28.12 -12.18 -11.91
C ALA A 17 27.53 -13.41 -12.60
N VAL A 18 27.40 -13.32 -13.92
CA VAL A 18 27.23 -14.49 -14.80
C VAL A 18 28.61 -14.95 -15.20
N ILE A 19 28.88 -16.22 -15.03
CA ILE A 19 30.13 -16.89 -15.44
C ILE A 19 29.79 -18.06 -16.33
N GLU A 20 30.71 -18.36 -17.23
CA GLU A 20 30.72 -19.59 -18.03
C GLU A 20 31.98 -20.33 -17.77
N GLY A 21 31.91 -21.65 -17.77
CA GLY A 21 33.10 -22.48 -17.63
C GLY A 21 32.79 -23.96 -17.78
N VAL A 22 33.84 -24.73 -17.78
CA VAL A 22 33.80 -26.21 -17.87
C VAL A 22 34.06 -26.80 -16.49
N VAL A 23 33.27 -27.78 -16.10
CA VAL A 23 33.49 -28.51 -14.85
C VAL A 23 34.79 -29.27 -14.90
N ALA A 24 35.73 -28.90 -14.05
CA ALA A 24 37.01 -29.58 -13.88
C ALA A 24 36.92 -30.79 -12.94
N GLY A 25 35.97 -30.76 -12.00
CA GLY A 25 35.72 -31.86 -11.07
C GLY A 25 34.54 -31.52 -10.13
N ALA A 26 33.93 -32.56 -9.57
CA ALA A 26 32.83 -32.46 -8.64
C ALA A 26 33.01 -33.47 -7.51
N ASP A 27 33.20 -33.00 -6.28
CA ASP A 27 33.54 -33.80 -5.11
C ASP A 27 32.53 -33.55 -3.97
N ILE A 28 32.21 -34.60 -3.22
CA ILE A 28 31.46 -34.45 -1.97
C ILE A 28 32.44 -34.15 -0.84
N VAL A 29 32.36 -32.98 -0.26
CA VAL A 29 33.21 -32.56 0.85
C VAL A 29 32.46 -32.69 2.16
N MET A 30 33.09 -33.39 3.11
CA MET A 30 32.61 -33.55 4.48
C MET A 30 33.28 -32.50 5.37
N GLY A 31 32.56 -31.46 5.75
CA GLY A 31 32.99 -30.45 6.71
C GLY A 31 31.98 -30.37 7.86
N ARG A 32 31.72 -29.16 8.38
CA ARG A 32 30.60 -28.97 9.36
C ARG A 32 29.25 -29.42 8.79
N ARG A 33 29.08 -29.32 7.49
CA ARG A 33 27.93 -29.84 6.73
C ARG A 33 28.44 -30.51 5.47
N ARG A 34 27.81 -31.62 5.07
CA ARG A 34 28.02 -32.26 3.79
C ARG A 34 27.68 -31.28 2.65
N SER A 35 28.57 -31.11 1.67
CA SER A 35 28.34 -30.24 0.52
C SER A 35 28.90 -30.86 -0.76
N LEU A 36 28.26 -30.56 -1.89
CA LEU A 36 28.81 -30.84 -3.22
C LEU A 36 29.64 -29.62 -3.65
N LEU A 37 30.91 -29.82 -3.90
CA LEU A 37 31.85 -28.81 -4.40
C LEU A 37 32.14 -29.09 -5.85
N VAL A 38 31.81 -28.19 -6.75
CA VAL A 38 32.04 -28.29 -8.19
C VAL A 38 33.05 -27.23 -8.58
N ARG A 39 34.18 -27.64 -9.13
CA ARG A 39 35.22 -26.75 -9.64
C ARG A 39 34.92 -26.40 -11.10
N LEU A 40 34.80 -25.12 -11.39
CA LEU A 40 34.55 -24.58 -12.71
C LEU A 40 35.78 -23.80 -13.19
N GLN A 41 36.14 -23.93 -14.45
CA GLN A 41 37.26 -23.23 -15.09
C GLN A 41 36.87 -22.69 -16.46
N ASP A 42 37.43 -21.52 -16.85
CA ASP A 42 37.17 -20.86 -18.14
C ASP A 42 38.42 -20.46 -18.89
N GLY A 43 39.59 -20.93 -18.45
CA GLY A 43 40.89 -20.52 -19.01
C GLY A 43 41.46 -19.22 -18.40
N SER A 44 40.64 -18.36 -17.77
CA SER A 44 41.11 -17.16 -17.06
C SER A 44 41.30 -17.42 -15.55
N GLY A 45 40.63 -18.44 -15.01
CA GLY A 45 40.69 -18.77 -13.60
C GLY A 45 39.90 -20.03 -13.24
N THR A 46 39.85 -20.28 -11.93
CA THR A 46 39.07 -21.39 -11.35
C THR A 46 38.16 -20.85 -10.24
N LEU A 47 36.94 -21.33 -10.19
CA LEU A 47 35.93 -20.98 -9.19
C LEU A 47 35.29 -22.25 -8.65
N SER A 48 34.88 -22.23 -7.36
CA SER A 48 34.16 -23.33 -6.75
C SER A 48 32.67 -22.98 -6.60
N LEU A 49 31.79 -23.88 -7.04
CA LEU A 49 30.36 -23.82 -6.78
C LEU A 49 30.02 -24.75 -5.62
N ARG A 50 29.36 -24.28 -4.60
CA ARG A 50 29.05 -25.04 -3.38
C ARG A 50 27.56 -25.22 -3.17
N PHE A 51 27.12 -26.48 -3.03
CA PHE A 51 25.74 -26.84 -2.78
C PHE A 51 25.62 -27.63 -1.46
N TYR A 52 24.96 -27.10 -0.47
CA TYR A 52 24.68 -27.80 0.80
C TYR A 52 23.48 -28.75 0.70
N HIS A 53 22.54 -28.44 -0.19
CA HIS A 53 21.40 -29.29 -0.52
C HIS A 53 21.49 -29.65 -1.98
N PHE A 54 21.65 -30.92 -2.29
CA PHE A 54 21.78 -31.42 -3.66
C PHE A 54 21.18 -32.82 -3.80
N SER A 55 20.58 -33.09 -4.96
CA SER A 55 20.08 -34.39 -5.33
C SER A 55 21.13 -35.22 -6.05
N GLN A 56 20.91 -36.55 -6.15
CA GLN A 56 21.74 -37.42 -6.94
C GLN A 56 21.75 -37.01 -8.43
N ALA A 57 20.56 -36.65 -8.97
CA ALA A 57 20.45 -36.17 -10.34
C ALA A 57 21.28 -34.90 -10.59
N GLN A 58 21.31 -33.97 -9.63
CA GLN A 58 22.12 -32.77 -9.71
C GLN A 58 23.64 -33.12 -9.76
N ARG A 59 24.09 -34.02 -8.89
CA ARG A 59 25.45 -34.52 -8.89
C ARG A 59 25.82 -35.17 -10.23
N ASP A 60 24.95 -36.02 -10.75
CA ASP A 60 25.16 -36.74 -12.02
C ASP A 60 25.13 -35.81 -13.23
N GLY A 61 24.46 -34.66 -13.15
CA GLY A 61 24.47 -33.63 -14.19
C GLY A 61 25.69 -32.72 -14.17
N LEU A 62 26.42 -32.64 -13.05
CA LEU A 62 27.59 -31.77 -12.87
C LEU A 62 28.93 -32.55 -13.00
N LYS A 63 29.03 -33.41 -14.01
CA LYS A 63 30.22 -34.21 -14.26
C LYS A 63 31.35 -33.40 -14.93
N ARG A 64 32.57 -33.86 -14.76
CA ARG A 64 33.74 -33.30 -15.45
C ARG A 64 33.50 -33.21 -16.96
N GLY A 65 33.83 -32.06 -17.55
CA GLY A 65 33.64 -31.76 -18.96
C GLY A 65 32.29 -31.13 -19.29
N THR A 66 31.37 -31.02 -18.35
CA THR A 66 30.10 -30.32 -18.57
C THR A 66 30.35 -28.82 -18.64
N SER A 67 29.90 -28.17 -19.71
CA SER A 67 29.90 -26.70 -19.81
C SER A 67 28.69 -26.13 -19.07
N LEU A 68 28.91 -25.15 -18.21
CA LEU A 68 27.91 -24.52 -17.39
C LEU A 68 27.93 -23.02 -17.55
N ARG A 69 26.75 -22.40 -17.52
CA ARG A 69 26.58 -20.98 -17.22
C ARG A 69 25.94 -20.86 -15.83
N CYS A 70 26.58 -20.08 -14.97
CA CYS A 70 26.17 -19.92 -13.58
C CYS A 70 25.97 -18.44 -13.26
N TYR A 71 25.04 -18.15 -12.34
CA TYR A 71 24.84 -16.81 -11.77
C TYR A 71 24.82 -16.89 -10.25
N GLY A 72 25.50 -15.96 -9.62
CA GLY A 72 25.52 -15.80 -8.17
C GLY A 72 26.59 -14.84 -7.69
N GLU A 73 26.61 -14.60 -6.39
CA GLU A 73 27.59 -13.75 -5.72
C GLU A 73 28.88 -14.50 -5.46
N ALA A 74 30.01 -13.97 -5.96
CA ALA A 74 31.32 -14.49 -5.69
C ALA A 74 31.78 -14.12 -4.27
N ARG A 75 32.02 -15.10 -3.41
CA ARG A 75 32.46 -14.93 -2.03
C ARG A 75 33.84 -15.57 -1.79
N PRO A 76 34.65 -15.05 -0.85
CA PRO A 76 35.87 -15.71 -0.43
C PRO A 76 35.56 -17.10 0.14
N GLY A 77 36.27 -18.13 -0.30
CA GLY A 77 36.17 -19.48 0.19
C GLY A 77 37.56 -20.05 0.56
N ALA A 78 37.61 -21.31 1.00
CA ALA A 78 38.82 -21.95 1.47
C ALA A 78 39.91 -22.10 0.37
N SER A 79 39.51 -22.21 -0.88
CA SER A 79 40.40 -22.47 -2.02
C SER A 79 40.30 -21.38 -3.11
N GLY A 80 39.95 -20.15 -2.76
CA GLY A 80 39.69 -19.06 -3.69
C GLY A 80 38.27 -18.57 -3.63
N LEU A 81 37.72 -18.04 -4.73
CA LEU A 81 36.35 -17.61 -4.79
C LEU A 81 35.37 -18.79 -4.88
N GLU A 82 34.28 -18.70 -4.17
CA GLU A 82 33.17 -19.65 -4.18
C GLU A 82 31.84 -18.95 -4.46
N ILE A 83 30.91 -19.63 -5.15
CA ILE A 83 29.50 -19.24 -5.24
C ILE A 83 28.64 -20.28 -4.54
N TYR A 84 27.82 -19.85 -3.61
CA TYR A 84 26.93 -20.73 -2.84
C TYR A 84 25.58 -20.83 -3.53
N HIS A 85 25.11 -22.05 -3.79
CA HIS A 85 23.82 -22.31 -4.42
C HIS A 85 23.54 -21.46 -5.66
N PRO A 86 24.47 -21.41 -6.65
CA PRO A 86 24.25 -20.62 -7.86
C PRO A 86 23.00 -21.09 -8.62
N GLU A 87 22.34 -20.16 -9.30
CA GLU A 87 21.49 -20.53 -10.42
C GLU A 87 22.40 -21.01 -11.56
N TYR A 88 22.14 -22.18 -12.14
CA TYR A 88 22.98 -22.70 -13.23
C TYR A 88 22.17 -23.41 -14.30
N ARG A 89 22.76 -23.49 -15.50
CA ARG A 89 22.26 -24.32 -16.60
C ARG A 89 23.43 -24.96 -17.35
N ALA A 90 23.23 -26.17 -17.84
CA ALA A 90 24.17 -26.79 -18.75
C ALA A 90 24.07 -26.11 -20.12
N LEU A 91 25.23 -25.87 -20.74
CA LEU A 91 25.36 -25.40 -22.11
C LEU A 91 25.55 -26.59 -23.04
N SER A 92 24.75 -26.69 -24.13
CA SER A 92 25.00 -27.68 -25.17
C SER A 92 26.21 -27.25 -26.02
N ALA A 93 27.02 -28.21 -26.44
CA ALA A 93 28.25 -27.95 -27.19
C ALA A 93 28.04 -27.33 -28.59
N SER A 94 26.81 -27.32 -29.09
CA SER A 94 26.46 -26.87 -30.45
C SER A 94 25.93 -25.45 -30.55
N GLU A 95 25.54 -24.81 -29.42
CA GLU A 95 25.01 -23.45 -29.44
C GLU A 95 25.58 -22.69 -28.23
N GLY A 96 26.40 -21.68 -28.50
CA GLY A 96 26.59 -20.62 -27.51
C GLY A 96 25.24 -20.05 -27.15
N ALA A 97 24.63 -20.53 -26.04
CA ALA A 97 23.34 -20.09 -25.66
C ALA A 97 23.34 -18.55 -25.52
N PRO A 98 22.44 -17.81 -26.17
CA PRO A 98 22.48 -16.36 -26.15
C PRO A 98 22.44 -15.86 -24.70
N VAL A 99 23.29 -14.90 -24.40
CA VAL A 99 23.23 -14.17 -23.11
C VAL A 99 21.89 -13.49 -23.03
N GLU A 100 21.34 -13.31 -21.83
CA GLU A 100 20.08 -12.56 -21.66
C GLU A 100 20.24 -11.18 -22.29
N GLN A 101 19.31 -10.82 -23.17
CA GLN A 101 19.31 -9.50 -23.85
C GLN A 101 18.66 -8.42 -23.00
N THR A 102 18.04 -8.81 -21.90
CA THR A 102 17.34 -7.92 -20.97
C THR A 102 17.83 -8.17 -19.55
N LEU A 103 17.71 -7.16 -18.71
CA LEU A 103 17.96 -7.32 -17.28
C LEU A 103 16.96 -8.30 -16.68
N THR A 104 17.43 -9.07 -15.70
CA THR A 104 16.61 -10.09 -15.04
C THR A 104 15.82 -9.47 -13.88
N PRO A 105 14.48 -9.47 -13.90
CA PRO A 105 13.69 -8.93 -12.81
C PRO A 105 13.80 -9.79 -11.54
N ILE A 106 13.73 -9.12 -10.39
CA ILE A 106 13.64 -9.74 -9.07
C ILE A 106 12.28 -9.38 -8.49
N TYR A 107 11.48 -10.39 -8.16
CA TYR A 107 10.14 -10.23 -7.61
C TYR A 107 10.13 -10.48 -6.11
N PRO A 108 9.28 -9.79 -5.34
CA PRO A 108 8.98 -10.18 -3.97
C PRO A 108 8.47 -11.63 -3.94
N THR A 109 9.02 -12.46 -3.07
CA THR A 109 8.63 -13.86 -2.95
C THR A 109 7.91 -14.13 -1.64
N THR A 110 6.99 -15.09 -1.68
CA THR A 110 6.34 -15.69 -0.52
C THR A 110 6.65 -17.18 -0.48
N GLU A 111 6.32 -17.84 0.61
CA GLU A 111 6.52 -19.28 0.74
C GLU A 111 5.86 -20.05 -0.41
N GLY A 112 6.60 -20.99 -0.99
CA GLY A 112 6.15 -21.80 -2.13
C GLY A 112 6.29 -21.17 -3.52
N LEU A 113 6.66 -19.87 -3.64
CA LEU A 113 6.89 -19.20 -4.92
C LEU A 113 8.37 -18.86 -5.12
N THR A 114 9.00 -19.52 -6.09
CA THR A 114 10.41 -19.26 -6.46
C THR A 114 10.53 -18.14 -7.49
N GLN A 115 11.68 -17.46 -7.52
CA GLN A 115 12.01 -16.45 -8.55
C GLN A 115 11.82 -16.99 -9.97
N GLN A 116 12.26 -18.22 -10.21
CA GLN A 116 12.13 -18.87 -11.51
C GLN A 116 10.67 -18.98 -11.94
N ARG A 117 9.79 -19.41 -11.03
CA ARG A 117 8.35 -19.57 -11.33
C ARG A 117 7.67 -18.21 -11.58
N LEU A 118 8.02 -17.19 -10.79
CA LEU A 118 7.49 -15.83 -10.98
C LEU A 118 7.94 -15.26 -12.34
N ARG A 119 9.21 -15.44 -12.71
CA ARG A 119 9.71 -15.01 -14.03
C ARG A 119 9.00 -15.71 -15.18
N GLN A 120 8.76 -17.03 -15.08
CA GLN A 120 8.01 -17.78 -16.09
C GLN A 120 6.56 -17.28 -16.22
N LEU A 121 5.87 -17.04 -15.11
CA LEU A 121 4.51 -16.51 -15.12
C LEU A 121 4.45 -15.10 -15.72
N SER A 122 5.36 -14.21 -15.32
CA SER A 122 5.45 -12.86 -15.89
C SER A 122 5.75 -12.90 -17.39
N GLN A 123 6.64 -13.80 -17.82
CA GLN A 123 6.95 -13.99 -19.23
C GLN A 123 5.73 -14.45 -20.04
N GLN A 124 4.97 -15.40 -19.52
CA GLN A 124 3.74 -15.87 -20.17
C GLN A 124 2.67 -14.79 -20.21
N ALA A 125 2.55 -14.00 -19.13
CA ALA A 125 1.62 -12.88 -19.10
C ALA A 125 1.98 -11.81 -20.15
N LEU A 126 3.26 -11.40 -20.21
CA LEU A 126 3.75 -10.43 -21.19
C LEU A 126 3.61 -10.92 -22.64
N ALA A 127 3.75 -12.23 -22.89
CA ALA A 127 3.55 -12.79 -24.22
C ALA A 127 2.09 -12.72 -24.69
N ARG A 128 1.12 -12.66 -23.75
CA ARG A 128 -0.31 -12.49 -24.04
C ARG A 128 -0.72 -11.05 -24.22
N LEU A 129 0.10 -10.10 -23.76
CA LEU A 129 -0.13 -8.68 -24.00
C LEU A 129 0.21 -8.37 -25.46
N GLY A 130 -0.81 -8.16 -26.30
CA GLY A 130 -0.63 -7.59 -27.64
C GLY A 130 -0.32 -6.09 -27.58
N PRO A 131 0.08 -5.47 -28.67
CA PRO A 131 0.13 -4.01 -28.78
C PRO A 131 -1.27 -3.43 -28.49
N HIS A 132 -1.34 -2.43 -27.63
CA HIS A 132 -2.61 -1.78 -27.23
C HIS A 132 -3.65 -2.73 -26.62
N SER A 133 -3.25 -3.88 -26.09
CA SER A 133 -4.16 -4.83 -25.45
C SER A 133 -4.70 -4.36 -24.10
N LEU A 134 -4.00 -3.42 -23.46
CA LEU A 134 -4.46 -2.76 -22.24
C LEU A 134 -5.13 -1.44 -22.63
N PRO A 135 -6.38 -1.22 -22.18
CA PRO A 135 -7.00 0.09 -22.36
C PRO A 135 -6.23 1.14 -21.57
N ASP A 136 -5.74 2.16 -22.28
CA ASP A 136 -5.12 3.30 -21.61
C ASP A 136 -6.21 4.34 -21.34
N TRP A 137 -6.55 4.49 -20.06
CA TRP A 137 -7.60 5.40 -19.61
C TRP A 137 -7.10 6.81 -19.35
N LEU A 138 -5.77 7.03 -19.44
CA LEU A 138 -5.20 8.34 -19.24
C LEU A 138 -5.46 9.22 -20.46
N PRO A 139 -6.09 10.42 -20.30
CA PRO A 139 -6.28 11.35 -21.42
C PRO A 139 -4.93 11.70 -22.09
N ALA A 140 -4.93 11.70 -23.42
CA ALA A 140 -3.71 11.94 -24.22
C ALA A 140 -3.04 13.30 -23.92
N GLU A 141 -3.82 14.28 -23.48
CA GLU A 141 -3.33 15.60 -23.08
C GLU A 141 -2.52 15.51 -21.80
N LEU A 142 -3.01 14.80 -20.78
CA LEU A 142 -2.28 14.57 -19.53
C LEU A 142 -1.02 13.72 -19.77
N ALA A 143 -1.14 12.67 -20.60
CA ALA A 143 0.02 11.85 -20.94
C ALA A 143 1.15 12.69 -21.57
N ARG A 144 0.81 13.64 -22.45
CA ARG A 144 1.77 14.55 -23.08
C ARG A 144 2.33 15.59 -22.10
N GLU A 145 1.47 16.21 -21.29
CA GLU A 145 1.86 17.22 -20.30
C GLU A 145 2.88 16.66 -19.31
N TYR A 146 2.64 15.44 -18.80
CA TYR A 146 3.52 14.80 -17.82
C TYR A 146 4.58 13.88 -18.45
N GLN A 147 4.70 13.85 -19.79
CA GLN A 147 5.66 13.02 -20.52
C GLN A 147 5.57 11.52 -20.17
N LEU A 148 4.36 11.02 -20.08
CA LEU A 148 4.07 9.63 -19.74
C LEU A 148 3.90 8.82 -21.02
N GLY A 149 4.70 7.77 -21.17
CA GLY A 149 4.59 6.84 -22.29
C GLY A 149 3.38 5.91 -22.20
N PRO A 150 3.16 5.05 -23.22
CA PRO A 150 2.08 4.06 -23.22
C PRO A 150 2.17 3.08 -22.05
N LEU A 151 1.01 2.68 -21.52
CA LEU A 151 0.94 1.80 -20.35
C LEU A 151 1.54 0.41 -20.61
N ASP A 152 1.23 -0.19 -21.75
CA ASP A 152 1.73 -1.52 -22.13
C ASP A 152 3.25 -1.53 -22.34
N GLU A 153 3.81 -0.46 -22.89
CA GLU A 153 5.26 -0.28 -23.03
C GLU A 153 5.93 -0.11 -21.68
N ALA A 154 5.33 0.67 -20.77
CA ALA A 154 5.86 0.84 -19.41
C ALA A 154 5.92 -0.49 -18.64
N ILE A 155 4.86 -1.29 -18.70
CA ILE A 155 4.81 -2.61 -18.08
C ILE A 155 5.87 -3.53 -18.69
N ARG A 156 5.97 -3.60 -20.03
CA ARG A 156 6.99 -4.41 -20.70
C ARG A 156 8.40 -4.02 -20.29
N TYR A 157 8.67 -2.71 -20.29
CA TYR A 157 9.98 -2.18 -19.94
C TYR A 157 10.37 -2.57 -18.51
N LEU A 158 9.48 -2.39 -17.53
CA LEU A 158 9.79 -2.69 -16.13
C LEU A 158 9.99 -4.18 -15.85
N HIS A 159 9.31 -5.05 -16.59
CA HIS A 159 9.52 -6.50 -16.48
C HIS A 159 10.70 -7.02 -17.29
N ARG A 160 11.16 -6.29 -18.30
CA ARG A 160 12.26 -6.65 -19.18
C ARG A 160 13.04 -5.42 -19.61
N PRO A 161 13.73 -4.76 -18.67
CA PRO A 161 14.56 -3.63 -19.04
C PRO A 161 15.65 -4.08 -20.00
N PRO A 162 15.98 -3.31 -21.07
CA PRO A 162 17.07 -3.66 -21.98
C PRO A 162 18.42 -3.67 -21.25
N ALA A 163 19.42 -4.35 -21.80
CA ALA A 163 20.77 -4.43 -21.21
C ALA A 163 21.42 -3.07 -20.94
N GLY A 164 21.06 -2.04 -21.72
CA GLY A 164 21.54 -0.66 -21.57
C GLY A 164 20.63 0.23 -20.74
N ALA A 165 19.65 -0.33 -19.99
CA ALA A 165 18.76 0.47 -19.17
C ALA A 165 19.55 1.25 -18.11
N ASP A 166 19.09 2.48 -17.83
CA ASP A 166 19.64 3.33 -16.79
C ASP A 166 19.23 2.76 -15.41
N LEU A 167 20.18 2.04 -14.79
CA LEU A 167 19.97 1.39 -13.50
C LEU A 167 19.84 2.40 -12.35
N GLU A 168 20.44 3.57 -12.46
CA GLU A 168 20.35 4.62 -11.46
C GLU A 168 18.94 5.21 -11.44
N GLN A 169 18.42 5.61 -12.60
CA GLN A 169 17.03 6.08 -12.70
C GLN A 169 16.01 5.03 -12.27
N LEU A 170 16.25 3.74 -12.59
CA LEU A 170 15.39 2.65 -12.14
C LEU A 170 15.45 2.45 -10.62
N ALA A 171 16.62 2.57 -10.00
CA ALA A 171 16.79 2.42 -8.56
C ALA A 171 16.14 3.58 -7.78
N GLU A 172 16.20 4.79 -8.33
CA GLU A 172 15.59 5.99 -7.75
C GLU A 172 14.08 6.12 -8.01
N GLY A 173 13.51 5.24 -8.83
CA GLY A 173 12.08 5.32 -9.19
C GLY A 173 11.76 6.45 -10.19
N GLN A 174 12.76 7.04 -10.83
CA GLN A 174 12.63 8.21 -11.72
C GLN A 174 12.43 7.84 -13.19
N HIS A 175 12.59 6.58 -13.54
CA HIS A 175 12.44 6.14 -14.93
C HIS A 175 11.00 6.38 -15.42
N TRP A 176 10.82 6.80 -16.68
CA TRP A 176 9.51 7.15 -17.24
C TRP A 176 8.44 6.05 -17.05
N ALA A 177 8.83 4.78 -17.16
CA ALA A 177 7.92 3.65 -16.98
C ALA A 177 7.42 3.50 -15.53
N GLN A 178 8.29 3.78 -14.54
CA GLN A 178 7.89 3.80 -13.13
C GLN A 178 7.00 4.99 -12.83
N ARG A 179 7.36 6.18 -13.36
CA ARG A 179 6.54 7.39 -13.26
C ARG A 179 5.16 7.20 -13.88
N ARG A 180 5.07 6.46 -15.00
CA ARG A 180 3.78 6.15 -15.65
C ARG A 180 2.85 5.37 -14.72
N LEU A 181 3.34 4.30 -14.07
CA LEU A 181 2.55 3.50 -13.14
C LEU A 181 2.23 4.25 -11.84
N ALA A 182 3.22 4.95 -11.28
CA ALA A 182 3.04 5.76 -10.08
C ALA A 182 1.98 6.86 -10.29
N PHE A 183 1.96 7.49 -11.47
CA PHE A 183 0.96 8.50 -11.80
C PHE A 183 -0.47 7.94 -11.78
N GLU A 184 -0.69 6.77 -12.39
CA GLU A 184 -2.02 6.12 -12.36
C GLU A 184 -2.45 5.76 -10.94
N GLU A 185 -1.55 5.18 -10.17
CA GLU A 185 -1.87 4.80 -8.79
C GLU A 185 -2.20 6.02 -7.93
N LEU A 186 -1.39 7.08 -8.03
CA LEU A 186 -1.64 8.35 -7.34
C LEU A 186 -2.92 9.04 -7.80
N LEU A 187 -3.28 8.94 -9.08
CA LEU A 187 -4.51 9.51 -9.62
C LEU A 187 -5.75 8.71 -9.20
N THR A 188 -5.64 7.40 -9.12
CA THR A 188 -6.77 6.51 -8.79
C THR A 188 -7.32 6.78 -7.40
N HIS A 189 -6.46 7.05 -6.42
CA HIS A 189 -6.88 7.30 -5.04
C HIS A 189 -7.78 8.55 -4.91
N PRO A 190 -7.37 9.76 -5.34
CA PRO A 190 -8.22 10.95 -5.25
C PRO A 190 -9.48 10.85 -6.11
N LEU A 191 -9.42 10.20 -7.29
CA LEU A 191 -10.61 9.98 -8.11
C LEU A 191 -11.63 9.06 -7.42
N SER A 192 -11.15 8.00 -6.76
CA SER A 192 -12.02 7.11 -5.97
C SER A 192 -12.69 7.84 -4.82
N LEU A 193 -11.95 8.69 -4.10
CA LEU A 193 -12.51 9.55 -3.05
C LEU A 193 -13.50 10.57 -3.60
N GLN A 194 -13.20 11.17 -4.75
CA GLN A 194 -14.11 12.13 -5.41
C GLN A 194 -15.40 11.44 -5.84
N ARG A 195 -15.31 10.24 -6.42
CA ARG A 195 -16.49 9.44 -6.80
C ARG A 195 -17.35 9.08 -5.58
N LEU A 196 -16.70 8.66 -4.48
CA LEU A 196 -17.40 8.39 -3.23
C LEU A 196 -18.11 9.64 -2.70
N ARG A 197 -17.42 10.79 -2.69
CA ARG A 197 -18.04 12.08 -2.30
C ARG A 197 -19.22 12.44 -3.18
N GLN A 198 -19.11 12.27 -4.50
CA GLN A 198 -20.22 12.51 -5.43
C GLN A 198 -21.39 11.57 -5.15
N SER A 199 -21.13 10.29 -4.90
CA SER A 199 -22.17 9.32 -4.53
C SER A 199 -22.89 9.70 -3.25
N VAL A 200 -22.19 10.22 -2.24
CA VAL A 200 -22.80 10.72 -1.00
C VAL A 200 -23.61 12.00 -1.30
N ARG A 201 -23.04 12.95 -2.03
CA ARG A 201 -23.71 14.22 -2.39
C ARG A 201 -24.94 14.04 -3.26
N SER A 202 -24.99 12.98 -4.07
CA SER A 202 -26.19 12.67 -4.87
C SER A 202 -27.39 12.17 -4.03
N GLN A 203 -27.15 11.81 -2.76
CA GLN A 203 -28.24 11.53 -1.83
C GLN A 203 -28.89 12.84 -1.40
N HIS A 204 -30.21 12.80 -1.23
CA HIS A 204 -30.94 13.98 -0.76
C HIS A 204 -30.90 14.05 0.77
N ALA A 205 -30.55 15.22 1.30
CA ALA A 205 -30.59 15.52 2.72
C ALA A 205 -31.54 16.72 2.97
N PRO A 206 -32.22 16.77 4.12
CA PRO A 206 -32.99 17.96 4.47
C PRO A 206 -32.04 19.14 4.68
N ALA A 207 -32.37 20.28 4.08
CA ALA A 207 -31.65 21.52 4.37
C ALA A 207 -32.00 22.01 5.79
N LEU A 208 -30.97 22.16 6.60
CA LEU A 208 -31.11 22.67 7.97
C LEU A 208 -30.89 24.19 7.95
N PRO A 209 -31.88 25.03 8.21
CA PRO A 209 -31.69 26.48 8.27
C PRO A 209 -30.58 26.86 9.25
N VAL A 210 -29.84 27.92 8.94
CA VAL A 210 -28.80 28.40 9.86
C VAL A 210 -29.41 28.80 11.18
N ALA A 211 -29.08 28.07 12.23
CA ALA A 211 -29.59 28.27 13.58
C ALA A 211 -29.11 29.60 14.18
N ARG A 212 -29.96 30.24 14.93
CA ARG A 212 -29.66 31.53 15.59
C ARG A 212 -29.87 31.49 17.10
N MET A 213 -30.93 30.88 17.57
CA MET A 213 -31.32 30.95 18.99
C MET A 213 -30.48 29.99 19.86
N LEU A 214 -30.45 28.70 19.51
CA LEU A 214 -29.73 27.73 20.34
C LEU A 214 -28.20 27.98 20.33
N PRO A 215 -27.55 28.24 19.19
CA PRO A 215 -26.12 28.57 19.18
C PRO A 215 -25.79 29.83 19.97
N GLN A 216 -26.61 30.87 19.88
CA GLN A 216 -26.38 32.11 20.63
C GLN A 216 -26.48 31.88 22.15
N ARG A 217 -27.53 31.21 22.62
CA ARG A 217 -27.71 30.84 24.03
C ARG A 217 -26.61 29.93 24.53
N PHE A 218 -26.19 28.98 23.70
CA PHE A 218 -25.05 28.09 24.00
C PHE A 218 -23.76 28.88 24.23
N LEU A 219 -23.42 29.76 23.31
CA LEU A 219 -22.18 30.55 23.39
C LEU A 219 -22.20 31.50 24.62
N GLN A 220 -23.36 32.03 24.99
CA GLN A 220 -23.51 32.84 26.21
C GLN A 220 -23.21 32.02 27.48
N ASN A 221 -23.60 30.75 27.50
CA ASN A 221 -23.41 29.86 28.65
C ASN A 221 -22.04 29.14 28.65
N LEU A 222 -21.21 29.25 27.58
CA LEU A 222 -20.00 28.48 27.43
C LEU A 222 -18.86 28.98 28.32
N GLY A 223 -18.90 30.23 28.80
CA GLY A 223 -17.89 30.81 29.66
C GLY A 223 -16.58 31.26 28.96
N PHE A 224 -16.48 31.09 27.64
CA PHE A 224 -15.39 31.58 26.81
C PHE A 224 -15.85 31.91 25.38
N GLN A 225 -15.09 32.70 24.67
CA GLN A 225 -15.34 33.08 23.29
C GLN A 225 -14.70 32.09 22.32
N PRO A 226 -15.40 31.63 21.27
CA PRO A 226 -14.78 30.83 20.20
C PRO A 226 -13.66 31.61 19.52
N THR A 227 -12.59 30.90 19.19
CA THR A 227 -11.49 31.45 18.39
C THR A 227 -11.94 31.78 16.97
N GLY A 228 -11.22 32.66 16.28
CA GLY A 228 -11.51 33.00 14.88
C GLY A 228 -11.52 31.76 13.94
N ALA A 229 -10.70 30.75 14.23
CA ALA A 229 -10.70 29.48 13.48
C ALA A 229 -11.98 28.68 13.73
N GLN A 230 -12.42 28.55 14.98
CA GLN A 230 -13.68 27.87 15.33
C GLN A 230 -14.90 28.57 14.72
N GLN A 231 -14.90 29.90 14.70
CA GLN A 231 -15.95 30.69 14.07
C GLN A 231 -16.04 30.44 12.55
N ARG A 232 -14.89 30.47 11.85
CA ARG A 232 -14.84 30.19 10.41
C ARG A 232 -15.34 28.78 10.09
N VAL A 233 -14.78 27.75 10.76
CA VAL A 233 -15.17 26.35 10.54
C VAL A 233 -16.64 26.12 10.91
N GLY A 234 -17.12 26.74 12.00
CA GLY A 234 -18.53 26.70 12.37
C GLY A 234 -19.46 27.31 11.31
N ALA A 235 -19.08 28.44 10.71
CA ALA A 235 -19.82 29.07 9.63
C ALA A 235 -19.84 28.22 8.35
N GLU A 236 -18.72 27.60 7.99
CA GLU A 236 -18.64 26.66 6.86
C GLU A 236 -19.53 25.43 7.06
N ILE A 237 -19.52 24.85 8.26
CA ILE A 237 -20.39 23.72 8.61
C ILE A 237 -21.87 24.14 8.57
N ALA A 238 -22.20 25.31 9.12
CA ALA A 238 -23.57 25.83 9.09
C ALA A 238 -24.06 26.04 7.66
N TYR A 239 -23.21 26.52 6.77
CA TYR A 239 -23.52 26.64 5.35
C TYR A 239 -23.74 25.27 4.71
N ASP A 240 -22.81 24.30 4.91
CA ASP A 240 -22.94 22.95 4.36
C ASP A 240 -24.24 22.26 4.82
N LEU A 241 -24.60 22.37 6.10
CA LEU A 241 -25.82 21.81 6.65
C LEU A 241 -27.09 22.48 6.10
N SER A 242 -27.00 23.70 5.58
CA SER A 242 -28.13 24.41 4.94
C SER A 242 -28.38 23.96 3.50
N GLN A 243 -27.54 23.07 2.95
CA GLN A 243 -27.72 22.56 1.60
C GLN A 243 -28.62 21.32 1.57
N HIS A 244 -29.16 20.97 0.40
CA HIS A 244 -29.93 19.74 0.19
C HIS A 244 -29.10 18.48 0.00
N GLU A 245 -27.80 18.58 0.24
CA GLU A 245 -26.82 17.48 0.12
C GLU A 245 -26.31 17.07 1.51
N PRO A 246 -26.04 15.77 1.76
CA PRO A 246 -25.43 15.34 3.00
C PRO A 246 -24.04 15.94 3.18
N MET A 247 -23.79 16.54 4.34
CA MET A 247 -22.47 17.04 4.68
C MET A 247 -21.55 15.89 5.08
N LEU A 248 -20.37 15.80 4.43
CA LEU A 248 -19.28 14.93 4.84
C LEU A 248 -18.01 15.79 4.99
N ARG A 249 -17.72 16.21 6.22
CA ARG A 249 -16.62 17.11 6.52
C ARG A 249 -15.69 16.54 7.61
N LEU A 250 -14.39 16.55 7.34
CA LEU A 250 -13.37 16.26 8.34
C LEU A 250 -12.95 17.54 9.04
N VAL A 251 -13.08 17.58 10.37
CA VAL A 251 -12.58 18.67 11.21
C VAL A 251 -11.28 18.25 11.85
N GLN A 252 -10.17 18.86 11.40
CA GLN A 252 -8.83 18.59 11.90
C GLN A 252 -8.35 19.74 12.80
N GLY A 253 -7.59 19.38 13.84
CA GLY A 253 -7.00 20.33 14.78
C GLY A 253 -6.32 19.59 15.93
N ASP A 254 -5.45 20.28 16.65
CA ASP A 254 -4.71 19.71 17.78
C ASP A 254 -5.62 19.29 18.94
N VAL A 255 -5.06 18.53 19.88
CA VAL A 255 -5.72 18.19 21.13
C VAL A 255 -5.96 19.49 21.91
N GLY A 256 -7.18 19.71 22.37
CA GLY A 256 -7.55 20.96 23.05
C GLY A 256 -7.95 22.12 22.13
N ALA A 257 -7.88 21.99 20.79
CA ALA A 257 -8.30 23.03 19.84
C ALA A 257 -9.80 23.34 19.85
N GLY A 258 -10.59 22.65 20.69
CA GLY A 258 -12.02 22.90 20.85
C GLY A 258 -12.88 22.35 19.72
N LYS A 259 -12.47 21.29 19.03
CA LYS A 259 -13.27 20.60 18.00
C LYS A 259 -14.68 20.22 18.49
N THR A 260 -14.80 19.89 19.77
CA THR A 260 -16.08 19.53 20.41
C THR A 260 -17.08 20.70 20.43
N VAL A 261 -16.58 21.94 20.56
CA VAL A 261 -17.46 23.14 20.49
C VAL A 261 -18.02 23.31 19.09
N VAL A 262 -17.19 23.08 18.06
CA VAL A 262 -17.63 23.13 16.66
C VAL A 262 -18.69 22.05 16.39
N ALA A 263 -18.48 20.83 16.92
CA ALA A 263 -19.47 19.75 16.83
C ALA A 263 -20.77 20.08 17.56
N ALA A 264 -20.70 20.76 18.72
CA ALA A 264 -21.88 21.22 19.45
C ALA A 264 -22.70 22.26 18.66
N LEU A 265 -22.02 23.21 18.00
CA LEU A 265 -22.66 24.20 17.15
C LEU A 265 -23.40 23.54 15.96
N ALA A 266 -22.79 22.54 15.32
CA ALA A 266 -23.42 21.77 14.27
C ALA A 266 -24.66 20.99 14.78
N ALA A 267 -24.51 20.33 15.95
CA ALA A 267 -25.61 19.64 16.60
C ALA A 267 -26.77 20.58 16.90
N LEU A 268 -26.50 21.76 17.44
CA LEU A 268 -27.54 22.76 17.77
C LEU A 268 -28.30 23.24 16.55
N GLN A 269 -27.67 23.32 15.38
CA GLN A 269 -28.37 23.64 14.13
C GLN A 269 -29.40 22.57 13.75
N ALA A 270 -29.04 21.31 13.87
CA ALA A 270 -29.95 20.20 13.60
C ALA A 270 -31.09 20.16 14.62
N LEU A 271 -30.79 20.36 15.90
CA LEU A 271 -31.77 20.39 16.98
C LEU A 271 -32.76 21.55 16.83
N GLU A 272 -32.29 22.76 16.47
CA GLU A 272 -33.15 23.93 16.22
C GLU A 272 -34.08 23.71 15.02
N ALA A 273 -33.61 22.92 14.02
CA ALA A 273 -34.43 22.53 12.88
C ALA A 273 -35.38 21.34 13.16
N GLY A 274 -35.43 20.83 14.41
CA GLY A 274 -36.33 19.76 14.83
C GLY A 274 -35.84 18.34 14.53
N TYR A 275 -34.57 18.17 14.23
CA TYR A 275 -33.97 16.84 13.97
C TYR A 275 -33.24 16.30 15.19
N GLN A 276 -33.18 14.98 15.29
CA GLN A 276 -32.34 14.28 16.28
C GLN A 276 -30.89 14.29 15.88
N VAL A 277 -29.99 14.29 16.87
CA VAL A 277 -28.52 14.23 16.67
C VAL A 277 -27.94 13.00 17.36
N ALA A 278 -27.14 12.24 16.63
CA ALA A 278 -26.35 11.13 17.18
C ALA A 278 -24.85 11.48 17.14
N LEU A 279 -24.20 11.44 18.31
CA LEU A 279 -22.76 11.62 18.44
C LEU A 279 -22.11 10.28 18.76
N MET A 280 -21.31 9.75 17.84
CA MET A 280 -20.57 8.51 18.02
C MET A 280 -19.12 8.76 18.41
N ALA A 281 -18.63 8.01 19.38
CA ALA A 281 -17.20 7.94 19.70
C ALA A 281 -16.69 6.49 19.58
N PRO A 282 -15.40 6.29 19.21
CA PRO A 282 -14.87 4.95 18.94
C PRO A 282 -14.71 4.08 20.20
N THR A 283 -14.57 4.68 21.37
CA THR A 283 -14.43 3.99 22.66
C THR A 283 -15.45 4.44 23.67
N GLU A 284 -15.79 3.59 24.62
CA GLU A 284 -16.73 3.93 25.70
C GLU A 284 -16.24 5.10 26.57
N ILE A 285 -14.95 5.16 26.85
CA ILE A 285 -14.36 6.26 27.64
C ILE A 285 -14.55 7.61 26.95
N LEU A 286 -14.29 7.68 25.65
CA LEU A 286 -14.50 8.90 24.87
C LEU A 286 -15.99 9.25 24.74
N ALA A 287 -16.83 8.24 24.53
CA ALA A 287 -18.27 8.44 24.48
C ALA A 287 -18.81 8.99 25.80
N GLU A 288 -18.36 8.44 26.95
CA GLU A 288 -18.75 8.92 28.27
C GLU A 288 -18.30 10.37 28.52
N GLN A 289 -17.05 10.70 28.16
CA GLN A 289 -16.56 12.08 28.23
C GLN A 289 -17.42 13.04 27.39
N HIS A 290 -17.78 12.64 26.19
CA HIS A 290 -18.67 13.44 25.35
C HIS A 290 -20.07 13.53 25.94
N PHE A 291 -20.61 12.43 26.44
CA PHE A 291 -21.94 12.44 27.11
C PHE A 291 -21.96 13.41 28.27
N LEU A 292 -21.01 13.37 29.18
CA LEU A 292 -20.92 14.28 30.33
C LEU A 292 -20.78 15.74 29.86
N THR A 293 -19.93 15.98 28.85
CA THR A 293 -19.71 17.34 28.32
C THR A 293 -20.95 17.90 27.67
N PHE A 294 -21.59 17.15 26.77
CA PHE A 294 -22.80 17.59 26.07
C PHE A 294 -23.99 17.71 27.03
N SER A 295 -24.16 16.79 27.98
CA SER A 295 -25.19 16.89 29.01
C SER A 295 -25.05 18.18 29.81
N LYS A 296 -23.83 18.51 30.25
CA LYS A 296 -23.54 19.75 30.97
C LYS A 296 -23.83 21.00 30.13
N TRP A 297 -23.42 20.99 28.87
CA TRP A 297 -23.57 22.13 27.98
C TRP A 297 -25.01 22.37 27.52
N LEU A 298 -25.79 21.31 27.33
CA LEU A 298 -27.13 21.37 26.78
C LEU A 298 -28.22 21.46 27.84
N ALA A 299 -27.95 21.08 29.09
CA ALA A 299 -28.91 21.20 30.19
C ALA A 299 -29.47 22.63 30.40
N PRO A 300 -28.65 23.73 30.34
CA PRO A 300 -29.17 25.09 30.45
C PRO A 300 -30.10 25.49 29.28
N LEU A 301 -30.04 24.76 28.17
CA LEU A 301 -30.91 24.97 27.00
C LEU A 301 -32.18 24.14 27.06
N GLY A 302 -32.35 23.30 28.09
CA GLY A 302 -33.49 22.39 28.23
C GLY A 302 -33.42 21.18 27.28
N ILE A 303 -32.24 20.83 26.77
CA ILE A 303 -32.01 19.74 25.82
C ILE A 303 -31.48 18.53 26.57
N GLU A 304 -32.20 17.42 26.47
CA GLU A 304 -31.86 16.16 27.07
C GLU A 304 -30.92 15.37 26.15
N VAL A 305 -29.91 14.66 26.74
CA VAL A 305 -28.97 13.81 26.04
C VAL A 305 -29.14 12.38 26.53
N ALA A 306 -29.43 11.44 25.62
CA ALA A 306 -29.49 10.02 25.89
C ALA A 306 -28.14 9.37 25.77
N TRP A 307 -27.96 8.24 26.45
CA TRP A 307 -26.75 7.44 26.40
C TRP A 307 -27.00 6.05 25.79
N LEU A 308 -26.21 5.64 24.81
CA LEU A 308 -26.27 4.31 24.23
C LEU A 308 -24.86 3.73 23.98
N ALA A 309 -24.46 2.74 24.77
CA ALA A 309 -23.16 2.05 24.62
C ALA A 309 -23.33 0.53 24.61
N GLY A 310 -22.35 -0.18 24.10
CA GLY A 310 -22.38 -1.63 23.95
C GLY A 310 -22.50 -2.41 25.26
N LYS A 311 -22.09 -1.82 26.38
CA LYS A 311 -22.27 -2.42 27.72
C LYS A 311 -23.70 -2.43 28.24
N LEU A 312 -24.57 -1.57 27.72
CA LEU A 312 -25.98 -1.58 28.08
C LEU A 312 -26.63 -2.87 27.57
N LYS A 313 -27.18 -3.67 28.48
CA LYS A 313 -27.86 -4.95 28.18
C LYS A 313 -29.26 -5.00 28.78
N GLY A 314 -30.06 -5.89 28.22
CA GLY A 314 -31.38 -6.20 28.76
C GLY A 314 -32.28 -4.96 28.92
N LYS A 315 -32.97 -4.83 30.06
CA LYS A 315 -33.93 -3.76 30.33
C LYS A 315 -33.35 -2.33 30.16
N ALA A 316 -32.07 -2.12 30.53
CA ALA A 316 -31.45 -0.80 30.40
C ALA A 316 -31.26 -0.40 28.92
N ARG A 317 -30.85 -1.34 28.06
CA ARG A 317 -30.76 -1.10 26.60
C ARG A 317 -32.14 -0.82 26.00
N THR A 318 -33.17 -1.64 26.36
CA THR A 318 -34.52 -1.46 25.87
C THR A 318 -35.08 -0.09 26.27
N ALA A 319 -34.86 0.35 27.52
CA ALA A 319 -35.28 1.66 27.98
C ALA A 319 -34.58 2.81 27.23
N ALA A 320 -33.27 2.73 27.02
CA ALA A 320 -32.51 3.72 26.24
C ALA A 320 -33.02 3.82 24.79
N LEU A 321 -33.24 2.68 24.13
CA LEU A 321 -33.80 2.64 22.78
C LEU A 321 -35.21 3.22 22.70
N ALA A 322 -36.06 2.91 23.68
CA ALA A 322 -37.39 3.47 23.78
C ALA A 322 -37.37 5.00 23.99
N GLN A 323 -36.44 5.50 24.81
CA GLN A 323 -36.23 6.94 25.03
C GLN A 323 -35.79 7.63 23.73
N ILE A 324 -34.84 7.04 22.99
CA ILE A 324 -34.38 7.56 21.70
C ILE A 324 -35.51 7.56 20.67
N ALA A 325 -36.22 6.45 20.55
CA ALA A 325 -37.39 6.33 19.67
C ALA A 325 -38.54 7.30 20.05
N GLY A 326 -38.65 7.63 21.33
CA GLY A 326 -39.59 8.64 21.86
C GLY A 326 -39.22 10.08 21.51
N GLY A 327 -38.12 10.33 20.79
CA GLY A 327 -37.76 11.67 20.29
C GLY A 327 -36.77 12.42 21.16
N THR A 328 -35.95 11.75 21.99
CA THR A 328 -34.88 12.44 22.72
C THR A 328 -33.98 13.19 21.71
N PRO A 329 -33.77 14.52 21.92
CA PRO A 329 -33.11 15.35 20.90
C PRO A 329 -31.71 14.91 20.53
N MET A 330 -30.89 14.46 21.48
CA MET A 330 -29.54 14.05 21.24
C MET A 330 -29.23 12.72 21.92
N VAL A 331 -28.46 11.89 21.21
CA VAL A 331 -27.90 10.66 21.76
C VAL A 331 -26.37 10.63 21.58
N VAL A 332 -25.66 10.21 22.61
CA VAL A 332 -24.21 9.98 22.57
C VAL A 332 -23.94 8.50 22.83
N GLY A 333 -23.05 7.89 22.06
CA GLY A 333 -22.75 6.48 22.24
C GLY A 333 -21.54 6.00 21.45
N THR A 334 -21.39 4.69 21.41
CA THR A 334 -20.36 4.01 20.61
C THR A 334 -20.97 3.50 19.31
N HIS A 335 -20.25 2.60 18.61
CA HIS A 335 -20.77 1.88 17.43
C HIS A 335 -22.11 1.15 17.68
N ALA A 336 -22.54 0.99 18.92
CA ALA A 336 -23.88 0.50 19.27
C ALA A 336 -25.03 1.36 18.69
N LEU A 337 -24.75 2.59 18.26
CA LEU A 337 -25.69 3.46 17.55
C LEU A 337 -26.03 2.99 16.12
N PHE A 338 -25.21 2.11 15.54
CA PHE A 338 -25.41 1.54 14.19
C PHE A 338 -25.76 0.04 14.21
N GLN A 339 -25.85 -0.58 15.40
CA GLN A 339 -26.19 -1.99 15.55
C GLN A 339 -27.65 -2.13 16.00
N ASP A 340 -28.37 -3.05 15.34
CA ASP A 340 -29.74 -3.44 15.66
C ASP A 340 -29.91 -4.05 17.07
#